data_44f02614d53cc65a2c603e95a493bd44
#
_entry.id   44f02614d53cc65a2c603e95a493bd44
#
_cell.length_a   1.000
_cell.length_b   1.000
_cell.length_c   1.000
_cell.angle_alpha   90.00
_cell.angle_beta   90.00
_cell.angle_gamma   90.00
#
_symmetry.space_group_name_H-M   'P 1'
#
loop_
_entity.id
_entity.type
_entity.pdbx_description
1 polymer ?
#
loop_
_entity_poly.entity_id
_entity_poly.type
_entity_poly.pdbx_seq_one_letter_code
_entity_poly.pdbx_strand_id
1 'polypeptide(L)'
;MSNSSSVSEFLLLAFADTRELQLLHFALFLGIYLAALLGNGLILTAVACDHHLHTPMYFFLLNLALLDQACISTTVPKAMANALWDTRTISYQGCAAQVLFFVFLVGAEYSILTIMAYDRYVAICKPLHYGSLLGSRACAQMAAAAWGSGFLYSILHTANTFSLPLCRGNVLDQFFCEIPDILKLSCSDAYLREAALLVVSFCLAFACFVFISFSYVQIFRAMLRMPSEQDQRKAFSTCLPHLAVVSLTLSTALVAYLKPPSISSPSLDMVVSFLYSVVPPAVNPLIYSMRNQELKHALWKLIGYMLLLHQ
;
A
#
# COMPACT_ATOMS: atom_id res chain seq x y z
N MET A 1 0.15 -39.08 21.00
CA MET A 1 -0.60 -37.91 21.47
C MET A 1 0.40 -36.78 21.57
N SER A 2 0.61 -36.03 20.50
CA SER A 2 1.47 -34.86 20.51
C SER A 2 0.68 -33.73 21.20
N ASN A 3 1.24 -33.20 22.31
CA ASN A 3 0.76 -31.98 22.92
C ASN A 3 0.77 -30.89 21.82
N SER A 4 -0.37 -30.53 21.32
CA SER A 4 -0.54 -29.28 20.55
C SER A 4 -0.43 -28.14 21.57
N SER A 5 0.80 -27.74 21.87
CA SER A 5 1.03 -26.46 22.54
C SER A 5 0.46 -25.39 21.61
N SER A 6 -0.63 -24.73 22.04
CA SER A 6 -1.18 -23.59 21.29
C SER A 6 -0.09 -22.53 21.21
N VAL A 7 0.29 -22.14 19.99
CA VAL A 7 1.26 -21.07 19.76
C VAL A 7 0.67 -19.79 20.37
N SER A 8 1.27 -19.25 21.41
CA SER A 8 0.83 -18.04 22.08
C SER A 8 1.50 -16.78 21.53
N GLU A 9 2.69 -16.94 20.92
CA GLU A 9 3.50 -15.86 20.37
C GLU A 9 4.36 -16.32 19.20
N PHE A 10 4.71 -15.39 18.31
CA PHE A 10 5.62 -15.59 17.21
C PHE A 10 6.93 -14.84 17.45
N LEU A 11 8.00 -15.34 16.85
CA LEU A 11 9.33 -14.71 16.83
C LEU A 11 9.60 -14.17 15.44
N LEU A 12 9.70 -12.85 15.32
CA LEU A 12 10.04 -12.16 14.07
C LEU A 12 11.56 -12.21 13.82
N LEU A 13 11.96 -12.04 12.57
CA LEU A 13 13.36 -12.02 12.16
C LEU A 13 14.14 -10.91 12.88
N ALA A 14 15.38 -11.23 13.30
CA ALA A 14 16.33 -10.24 13.81
C ALA A 14 16.90 -9.42 12.63
N PHE A 15 16.97 -8.10 12.78
CA PHE A 15 17.58 -7.26 11.75
C PHE A 15 19.10 -7.36 11.70
N ALA A 16 19.73 -7.59 12.84
CA ALA A 16 21.19 -7.67 12.95
C ALA A 16 21.61 -8.28 14.28
N ASP A 17 22.82 -8.86 14.30
CA ASP A 17 23.43 -9.47 15.49
C ASP A 17 24.23 -8.47 16.33
N THR A 18 24.56 -7.30 15.76
CA THR A 18 25.34 -6.27 16.47
C THR A 18 24.48 -5.07 16.83
N ARG A 19 24.75 -4.48 18.01
CA ARG A 19 24.01 -3.33 18.52
C ARG A 19 24.10 -2.11 17.59
N GLU A 20 25.24 -1.91 16.96
CA GLU A 20 25.45 -0.80 16.02
C GLU A 20 24.53 -0.90 14.80
N LEU A 21 24.42 -2.09 14.22
CA LEU A 21 23.52 -2.34 13.09
C LEU A 21 22.05 -2.26 13.50
N GLN A 22 21.68 -2.71 14.70
CA GLN A 22 20.33 -2.56 15.24
C GLN A 22 19.93 -1.08 15.34
N LEU A 23 20.82 -0.24 15.88
CA LEU A 23 20.59 1.21 15.96
C LEU A 23 20.54 1.88 14.60
N LEU A 24 21.35 1.43 13.64
CA LEU A 24 21.29 1.90 12.25
C LEU A 24 19.93 1.58 11.62
N HIS A 25 19.43 0.35 11.76
CA HIS A 25 18.11 -0.03 11.27
C HIS A 25 16.99 0.78 11.95
N PHE A 26 17.08 0.98 13.28
CA PHE A 26 16.13 1.84 13.99
C PHE A 26 16.11 3.25 13.41
N ALA A 27 17.28 3.89 13.23
CA ALA A 27 17.37 5.23 12.68
C ALA A 27 16.83 5.33 11.24
N LEU A 28 17.11 4.32 10.41
CA LEU A 28 16.60 4.21 9.05
C LEU A 28 15.07 4.10 9.03
N PHE A 29 14.50 3.18 9.81
CA PHE A 29 13.04 3.02 9.90
C PHE A 29 12.37 4.27 10.46
N LEU A 30 12.95 4.91 11.48
CA LEU A 30 12.44 6.15 12.04
C LEU A 30 12.42 7.27 11.00
N GLY A 31 13.52 7.46 10.26
CA GLY A 31 13.61 8.47 9.22
C GLY A 31 12.57 8.27 8.11
N ILE A 32 12.42 7.04 7.62
CA ILE A 32 11.45 6.70 6.57
C ILE A 32 10.01 6.88 7.10
N TYR A 33 9.73 6.43 8.32
CA TYR A 33 8.42 6.56 8.95
C TYR A 33 8.01 8.03 9.10
N LEU A 34 8.89 8.86 9.65
CA LEU A 34 8.63 10.29 9.78
C LEU A 34 8.46 10.99 8.42
N ALA A 35 9.27 10.63 7.42
CA ALA A 35 9.14 11.17 6.07
C ALA A 35 7.80 10.78 5.43
N ALA A 36 7.36 9.55 5.61
CA ALA A 36 6.06 9.08 5.11
C ALA A 36 4.89 9.76 5.81
N LEU A 37 4.93 9.87 7.15
CA LEU A 37 3.89 10.59 7.91
C LEU A 37 3.81 12.07 7.51
N LEU A 38 4.96 12.73 7.38
CA LEU A 38 5.03 14.13 6.97
C LEU A 38 4.51 14.32 5.55
N GLY A 39 4.99 13.50 4.60
CA GLY A 39 4.61 13.62 3.20
C GLY A 39 3.12 13.40 2.97
N ASN A 40 2.57 12.31 3.51
CA ASN A 40 1.13 12.02 3.41
C ASN A 40 0.31 13.04 4.21
N GLY A 41 0.75 13.44 5.41
CA GLY A 41 0.10 14.46 6.22
C GLY A 41 -0.01 15.81 5.53
N LEU A 42 1.04 16.22 4.81
CA LEU A 42 1.03 17.44 3.99
C LEU A 42 0.01 17.36 2.85
N ILE A 43 -0.08 16.22 2.17
CA ILE A 43 -1.11 16.00 1.11
C ILE A 43 -2.51 16.09 1.71
N LEU A 44 -2.77 15.40 2.83
CA LEU A 44 -4.05 15.44 3.53
C LEU A 44 -4.46 16.87 3.89
N THR A 45 -3.53 17.62 4.48
CA THR A 45 -3.77 19.01 4.89
C THR A 45 -3.98 19.92 3.68
N ALA A 46 -3.17 19.80 2.63
CA ALA A 46 -3.31 20.62 1.42
C ALA A 46 -4.66 20.39 0.75
N VAL A 47 -5.07 19.13 0.58
CA VAL A 47 -6.37 18.79 -0.05
C VAL A 47 -7.53 19.23 0.83
N ALA A 48 -7.43 19.14 2.15
CA ALA A 48 -8.50 19.58 3.06
C ALA A 48 -8.65 21.12 3.09
N CYS A 49 -7.55 21.86 3.02
CA CYS A 49 -7.55 23.32 3.21
C CYS A 49 -7.69 24.12 1.91
N ASP A 50 -7.34 23.58 0.75
CA ASP A 50 -7.39 24.30 -0.52
C ASP A 50 -8.60 23.86 -1.37
N HIS A 51 -9.59 24.73 -1.50
CA HIS A 51 -10.82 24.48 -2.27
C HIS A 51 -10.57 24.18 -3.76
N HIS A 52 -9.46 24.64 -4.33
CA HIS A 52 -9.09 24.33 -5.72
C HIS A 52 -8.75 22.84 -5.90
N LEU A 53 -8.39 22.16 -4.81
CA LEU A 53 -8.11 20.71 -4.80
C LEU A 53 -9.36 19.85 -4.51
N HIS A 54 -10.57 20.43 -4.43
CA HIS A 54 -11.80 19.67 -4.19
C HIS A 54 -12.36 19.07 -5.50
N THR A 55 -11.56 18.23 -6.15
CA THR A 55 -11.96 17.48 -7.35
C THR A 55 -11.90 15.97 -7.08
N PRO A 56 -12.56 15.12 -7.90
CA PRO A 56 -12.53 13.66 -7.74
C PRO A 56 -11.12 13.10 -7.64
N MET A 57 -10.18 13.58 -8.46
CA MET A 57 -8.79 13.17 -8.42
C MET A 57 -8.15 13.36 -7.04
N TYR A 58 -8.29 14.55 -6.45
CA TYR A 58 -7.68 14.84 -5.14
C TYR A 58 -8.43 14.17 -4.00
N PHE A 59 -9.74 13.92 -4.15
CA PHE A 59 -10.49 13.11 -3.21
C PHE A 59 -9.94 11.67 -3.13
N PHE A 60 -9.63 11.04 -4.25
CA PHE A 60 -9.02 9.72 -4.26
C PHE A 60 -7.56 9.76 -3.78
N LEU A 61 -6.81 10.82 -4.10
CA LEU A 61 -5.46 11.04 -3.59
C LEU A 61 -5.44 11.19 -2.06
N LEU A 62 -6.44 11.87 -1.48
CA LEU A 62 -6.61 11.95 -0.03
C LEU A 62 -6.84 10.57 0.59
N ASN A 63 -7.70 9.74 -0.02
CA ASN A 63 -7.91 8.37 0.43
C ASN A 63 -6.62 7.55 0.35
N LEU A 64 -5.85 7.68 -0.74
CA LEU A 64 -4.55 7.02 -0.89
C LEU A 64 -3.57 7.43 0.21
N ALA A 65 -3.44 8.73 0.50
CA ALA A 65 -2.56 9.22 1.55
C ALA A 65 -2.96 8.73 2.96
N LEU A 66 -4.27 8.57 3.24
CA LEU A 66 -4.76 7.96 4.47
C LEU A 66 -4.36 6.48 4.57
N LEU A 67 -4.51 5.74 3.47
CA LEU A 67 -4.13 4.32 3.39
C LEU A 67 -2.63 4.15 3.56
N ASP A 68 -1.81 4.98 2.91
CA ASP A 68 -0.35 4.98 3.04
C ASP A 68 0.10 5.20 4.49
N GLN A 69 -0.47 6.21 5.19
CA GLN A 69 -0.17 6.47 6.59
C GLN A 69 -0.55 5.31 7.51
N ALA A 70 -1.72 4.73 7.29
CA ALA A 70 -2.18 3.59 8.07
C ALA A 70 -1.32 2.34 7.78
N CYS A 71 -0.98 2.08 6.52
CA CYS A 71 -0.19 0.94 6.10
C CYS A 71 1.22 0.95 6.73
N ILE A 72 1.95 2.06 6.61
CA ILE A 72 3.29 2.17 7.20
C ILE A 72 3.25 2.12 8.74
N SER A 73 2.16 2.61 9.36
CA SER A 73 1.95 2.54 10.82
C SER A 73 1.59 1.13 11.32
N THR A 74 1.22 0.23 10.44
CA THR A 74 0.95 -1.18 10.78
C THR A 74 2.24 -1.99 10.89
N THR A 75 3.27 -1.68 10.10
CA THR A 75 4.50 -2.49 9.98
C THR A 75 5.69 -1.87 10.70
N VAL A 76 6.00 -0.60 10.43
CA VAL A 76 7.25 0.05 10.85
C VAL A 76 7.40 0.26 12.36
N PRO A 77 6.38 0.65 13.16
CA PRO A 77 6.56 0.84 14.59
C PRO A 77 7.01 -0.43 15.32
N LYS A 78 6.50 -1.60 14.95
CA LYS A 78 6.94 -2.89 15.52
C LYS A 78 8.37 -3.22 15.09
N ALA A 79 8.74 -2.96 13.83
CA ALA A 79 10.10 -3.13 13.33
C ALA A 79 11.10 -2.22 14.08
N MET A 80 10.72 -0.97 14.35
CA MET A 80 11.51 -0.03 15.16
C MET A 80 11.70 -0.53 16.58
N ALA A 81 10.62 -1.02 17.23
CA ALA A 81 10.68 -1.59 18.57
C ALA A 81 11.60 -2.80 18.62
N ASN A 82 11.52 -3.68 17.62
CA ASN A 82 12.42 -4.84 17.50
C ASN A 82 13.88 -4.41 17.37
N ALA A 83 14.16 -3.43 16.53
CA ALA A 83 15.53 -2.94 16.33
C ALA A 83 16.09 -2.22 17.57
N LEU A 84 15.27 -1.48 18.32
CA LEU A 84 15.73 -0.70 19.47
C LEU A 84 15.89 -1.54 20.74
N TRP A 85 14.94 -2.44 21.02
CA TRP A 85 14.88 -3.21 22.28
C TRP A 85 15.19 -4.69 22.11
N ASP A 86 15.51 -5.15 20.91
CA ASP A 86 15.68 -6.58 20.55
C ASP A 86 14.49 -7.47 20.96
N THR A 87 13.28 -6.88 20.95
CA THR A 87 12.02 -7.55 21.32
C THR A 87 11.36 -8.17 20.11
N ARG A 88 11.84 -9.34 19.69
CA ARG A 88 11.35 -10.02 18.48
C ARG A 88 9.99 -10.70 18.62
N THR A 89 9.49 -10.81 19.85
CA THR A 89 8.22 -11.46 20.11
C THR A 89 7.03 -10.58 19.70
N ILE A 90 6.02 -11.21 19.12
CA ILE A 90 4.70 -10.66 18.89
C ILE A 90 3.65 -11.68 19.33
N SER A 91 2.63 -11.24 20.07
CA SER A 91 1.56 -12.13 20.50
C SER A 91 0.77 -12.65 19.29
N TYR A 92 0.15 -13.84 19.43
CA TYR A 92 -0.71 -14.42 18.40
C TYR A 92 -1.78 -13.42 17.92
N GLN A 93 -2.44 -12.74 18.87
CA GLN A 93 -3.47 -11.72 18.57
C GLN A 93 -2.87 -10.49 17.89
N GLY A 94 -1.68 -10.04 18.31
CA GLY A 94 -0.97 -8.93 17.69
C GLY A 94 -0.58 -9.23 16.25
N CYS A 95 -0.12 -10.46 15.99
CA CYS A 95 0.19 -10.92 14.66
C CYS A 95 -1.07 -10.98 13.77
N ALA A 96 -2.19 -11.52 14.29
CA ALA A 96 -3.46 -11.55 13.58
C ALA A 96 -3.99 -10.14 13.26
N ALA A 97 -3.88 -9.21 14.20
CA ALA A 97 -4.24 -7.81 13.97
C ALA A 97 -3.36 -7.15 12.91
N GLN A 98 -2.04 -7.41 12.94
CA GLN A 98 -1.11 -6.88 11.94
C GLN A 98 -1.44 -7.39 10.54
N VAL A 99 -1.71 -8.69 10.38
CA VAL A 99 -2.15 -9.28 9.11
C VAL A 99 -3.48 -8.69 8.65
N LEU A 100 -4.47 -8.58 9.55
CA LEU A 100 -5.78 -8.02 9.25
C LEU A 100 -5.66 -6.61 8.68
N PHE A 101 -4.97 -5.73 9.40
CA PHE A 101 -4.84 -4.33 8.97
C PHE A 101 -3.98 -4.19 7.73
N PHE A 102 -2.88 -4.91 7.61
CA PHE A 102 -2.01 -4.84 6.44
C PHE A 102 -2.75 -5.28 5.17
N VAL A 103 -3.41 -6.45 5.17
CA VAL A 103 -4.17 -6.96 4.01
C VAL A 103 -5.34 -6.04 3.65
N PHE A 104 -6.03 -5.49 4.67
CA PHE A 104 -7.10 -4.52 4.49
C PHE A 104 -6.61 -3.27 3.75
N LEU A 105 -5.55 -2.65 4.25
CA LEU A 105 -5.04 -1.38 3.74
C LEU A 105 -4.48 -1.53 2.33
N VAL A 106 -3.69 -2.58 2.07
CA VAL A 106 -3.15 -2.87 0.73
C VAL A 106 -4.26 -3.20 -0.27
N GLY A 107 -5.28 -3.95 0.14
CA GLY A 107 -6.43 -4.26 -0.73
C GLY A 107 -7.26 -3.02 -1.07
N ALA A 108 -7.50 -2.14 -0.09
CA ALA A 108 -8.17 -0.87 -0.31
C ALA A 108 -7.33 0.08 -1.19
N GLU A 109 -6.02 0.16 -0.96
CA GLU A 109 -5.08 0.95 -1.76
C GLU A 109 -5.14 0.56 -3.23
N TYR A 110 -5.04 -0.74 -3.53
CA TYR A 110 -5.09 -1.25 -4.90
C TYR A 110 -6.44 -0.96 -5.58
N SER A 111 -7.54 -1.01 -4.82
CA SER A 111 -8.87 -0.63 -5.29
C SER A 111 -8.96 0.87 -5.59
N ILE A 112 -8.41 1.74 -4.73
CA ILE A 112 -8.35 3.19 -4.97
C ILE A 112 -7.51 3.51 -6.21
N LEU A 113 -6.34 2.87 -6.39
CA LEU A 113 -5.53 3.03 -7.60
C LEU A 113 -6.31 2.62 -8.87
N THR A 114 -7.11 1.57 -8.80
CA THR A 114 -7.97 1.15 -9.93
C THR A 114 -9.04 2.22 -10.24
N ILE A 115 -9.66 2.79 -9.23
CA ILE A 115 -10.63 3.88 -9.37
C ILE A 115 -9.96 5.15 -9.94
N MET A 116 -8.73 5.45 -9.51
CA MET A 116 -7.95 6.58 -10.05
C MET A 116 -7.62 6.39 -11.54
N ALA A 117 -7.36 5.17 -12.00
CA ALA A 117 -7.22 4.88 -13.43
C ALA A 117 -8.52 5.16 -14.21
N TYR A 118 -9.67 4.79 -13.63
CA TYR A 118 -10.99 5.11 -14.18
C TYR A 118 -11.24 6.61 -14.23
N ASP A 119 -10.94 7.34 -13.15
CA ASP A 119 -11.04 8.81 -13.11
C ASP A 119 -10.23 9.46 -14.24
N ARG A 120 -8.97 9.06 -14.43
CA ARG A 120 -8.14 9.56 -15.54
C ARG A 120 -8.73 9.22 -16.91
N TYR A 121 -9.23 8.00 -17.08
CA TYR A 121 -9.87 7.58 -18.32
C TYR A 121 -11.10 8.47 -18.64
N VAL A 122 -11.97 8.68 -17.68
CA VAL A 122 -13.18 9.51 -17.90
C VAL A 122 -12.80 10.97 -18.16
N ALA A 123 -11.85 11.51 -17.40
CA ALA A 123 -11.41 12.90 -17.56
C ALA A 123 -10.83 13.21 -18.95
N ILE A 124 -10.12 12.26 -19.54
CA ILE A 124 -9.42 12.47 -20.81
C ILE A 124 -10.23 11.96 -22.01
N CYS A 125 -10.85 10.77 -21.89
CA CYS A 125 -11.53 10.13 -23.01
C CYS A 125 -13.02 10.47 -23.10
N LYS A 126 -13.65 10.91 -22.00
CA LYS A 126 -15.09 11.22 -21.91
C LYS A 126 -15.38 12.51 -21.15
N PRO A 127 -14.72 13.65 -21.47
CA PRO A 127 -14.80 14.88 -20.66
C PRO A 127 -16.23 15.43 -20.53
N LEU A 128 -17.07 15.27 -21.53
CA LEU A 128 -18.47 15.72 -21.52
C LEU A 128 -19.35 14.97 -20.49
N HIS A 129 -18.94 13.76 -20.12
CA HIS A 129 -19.67 12.93 -19.15
C HIS A 129 -19.00 12.90 -17.77
N TYR A 130 -17.91 13.65 -17.56
CA TYR A 130 -17.14 13.60 -16.33
C TYR A 130 -17.99 13.92 -15.09
N GLY A 131 -18.74 15.02 -15.11
CA GLY A 131 -19.57 15.41 -13.98
C GLY A 131 -20.72 14.45 -13.66
N SER A 132 -21.26 13.75 -14.67
CA SER A 132 -22.32 12.76 -14.47
C SER A 132 -21.80 11.42 -13.95
N LEU A 133 -20.59 11.00 -14.35
CA LEU A 133 -19.98 9.73 -13.96
C LEU A 133 -19.21 9.82 -12.64
N LEU A 134 -18.61 10.97 -12.35
CA LEU A 134 -17.73 11.21 -11.20
C LEU A 134 -18.23 12.37 -10.32
N GLY A 135 -19.54 12.44 -10.12
CA GLY A 135 -20.14 13.34 -9.14
C GLY A 135 -19.77 12.93 -7.70
N SER A 136 -19.89 13.85 -6.73
CA SER A 136 -19.48 13.65 -5.34
C SER A 136 -20.07 12.36 -4.71
N ARG A 137 -21.34 12.05 -5.01
CA ARG A 137 -22.00 10.83 -4.53
C ARG A 137 -21.35 9.56 -5.10
N ALA A 138 -21.04 9.54 -6.39
CA ALA A 138 -20.39 8.41 -7.05
C ALA A 138 -18.98 8.19 -6.49
N CYS A 139 -18.19 9.25 -6.31
CA CYS A 139 -16.86 9.19 -5.72
C CYS A 139 -16.91 8.64 -4.29
N ALA A 140 -17.84 9.11 -3.45
CA ALA A 140 -18.01 8.59 -2.10
C ALA A 140 -18.41 7.11 -2.08
N GLN A 141 -19.30 6.68 -2.97
CA GLN A 141 -19.69 5.28 -3.09
C GLN A 141 -18.54 4.38 -3.55
N MET A 142 -17.76 4.82 -4.53
CA MET A 142 -16.58 4.09 -5.00
C MET A 142 -15.51 3.96 -3.90
N ALA A 143 -15.24 5.04 -3.17
CA ALA A 143 -14.33 4.99 -2.03
C ALA A 143 -14.85 4.04 -0.93
N ALA A 144 -16.12 4.16 -0.54
CA ALA A 144 -16.73 3.27 0.45
C ALA A 144 -16.70 1.80 0.01
N ALA A 145 -16.90 1.51 -1.27
CA ALA A 145 -16.78 0.17 -1.83
C ALA A 145 -15.34 -0.35 -1.77
N ALA A 146 -14.34 0.49 -2.07
CA ALA A 146 -12.92 0.12 -1.96
C ALA A 146 -12.51 -0.22 -0.52
N TRP A 147 -12.88 0.63 0.44
CA TRP A 147 -12.63 0.40 1.86
C TRP A 147 -13.39 -0.84 2.38
N GLY A 148 -14.68 -0.97 2.07
CA GLY A 148 -15.51 -2.08 2.52
C GLY A 148 -15.09 -3.43 1.94
N SER A 149 -14.79 -3.49 0.64
CA SER A 149 -14.31 -4.74 0.01
C SER A 149 -12.94 -5.15 0.54
N GLY A 150 -12.00 -4.22 0.72
CA GLY A 150 -10.71 -4.49 1.34
C GLY A 150 -10.84 -5.04 2.76
N PHE A 151 -11.75 -4.48 3.56
CA PHE A 151 -11.99 -4.93 4.93
C PHE A 151 -12.59 -6.36 4.97
N LEU A 152 -13.63 -6.62 4.19
CA LEU A 152 -14.23 -7.96 4.12
C LEU A 152 -13.23 -9.00 3.62
N TYR A 153 -12.44 -8.65 2.61
CA TYR A 153 -11.38 -9.49 2.09
C TYR A 153 -10.33 -9.82 3.17
N SER A 154 -9.89 -8.83 3.94
CA SER A 154 -8.89 -9.04 4.99
C SER A 154 -9.40 -9.91 6.15
N ILE A 155 -10.67 -9.76 6.54
CA ILE A 155 -11.31 -10.64 7.55
C ILE A 155 -11.28 -12.10 7.07
N LEU A 156 -11.65 -12.34 5.81
CA LEU A 156 -11.69 -13.69 5.25
C LEU A 156 -10.31 -14.35 5.26
N HIS A 157 -9.28 -13.65 4.79
CA HIS A 157 -7.90 -14.14 4.78
C HIS A 157 -7.35 -14.35 6.18
N THR A 158 -7.53 -13.39 7.08
CA THR A 158 -7.04 -13.49 8.45
C THR A 158 -7.71 -14.62 9.21
N ALA A 159 -9.04 -14.72 9.14
CA ALA A 159 -9.78 -15.79 9.81
C ALA A 159 -9.35 -17.17 9.28
N ASN A 160 -9.17 -17.31 7.97
CA ASN A 160 -8.72 -18.57 7.40
C ASN A 160 -7.29 -18.91 7.83
N THR A 161 -6.33 -18.00 7.70
CA THR A 161 -4.92 -18.21 8.05
C THR A 161 -4.75 -18.59 9.53
N PHE A 162 -5.40 -17.85 10.43
CA PHE A 162 -5.28 -18.07 11.88
C PHE A 162 -6.18 -19.20 12.42
N SER A 163 -7.01 -19.81 11.58
CA SER A 163 -7.74 -21.06 11.93
C SER A 163 -6.90 -22.31 11.70
N LEU A 164 -5.73 -22.20 11.02
CA LEU A 164 -4.89 -23.34 10.69
C LEU A 164 -4.09 -23.82 11.91
N PRO A 165 -3.95 -25.14 12.10
CA PRO A 165 -3.09 -25.68 13.14
C PRO A 165 -1.61 -25.43 12.78
N LEU A 166 -0.89 -24.76 13.67
CA LEU A 166 0.55 -24.47 13.55
C LEU A 166 1.35 -25.53 14.30
N CYS A 167 2.26 -26.24 13.64
CA CYS A 167 3.05 -27.32 14.22
C CYS A 167 4.55 -27.33 13.81
N ARG A 168 4.95 -26.36 12.97
CA ARG A 168 6.34 -26.25 12.53
C ARG A 168 7.13 -25.17 13.28
N GLY A 169 6.73 -24.89 14.54
CA GLY A 169 7.34 -23.84 15.35
C GLY A 169 6.58 -22.52 15.28
N ASN A 170 7.25 -21.44 15.71
CA ASN A 170 6.67 -20.09 15.81
C ASN A 170 7.61 -19.00 15.29
N VAL A 171 8.65 -19.36 14.55
CA VAL A 171 9.62 -18.42 13.98
C VAL A 171 9.19 -17.99 12.59
N LEU A 172 9.07 -16.68 12.37
CA LEU A 172 8.78 -16.06 11.09
C LEU A 172 10.05 -15.46 10.50
N ASP A 173 10.29 -15.71 9.22
CA ASP A 173 11.47 -15.22 8.50
C ASP A 173 11.33 -13.76 8.01
N GLN A 174 10.45 -12.98 8.68
CA GLN A 174 10.10 -11.61 8.32
C GLN A 174 10.08 -10.68 9.53
N PHE A 175 10.20 -9.37 9.28
CA PHE A 175 10.18 -8.35 10.33
C PHE A 175 8.77 -7.92 10.76
N PHE A 176 7.74 -8.41 10.10
CA PHE A 176 6.33 -8.28 10.45
C PHE A 176 5.56 -9.55 10.05
N CYS A 177 4.31 -9.69 10.52
CA CYS A 177 3.51 -10.87 10.22
C CYS A 177 2.93 -10.82 8.81
N GLU A 178 3.20 -11.85 8.02
CA GLU A 178 2.68 -12.04 6.67
C GLU A 178 2.02 -13.39 6.52
N ILE A 179 0.95 -13.45 5.70
CA ILE A 179 0.24 -14.70 5.43
C ILE A 179 1.16 -15.81 4.91
N PRO A 180 2.01 -15.58 3.90
CA PRO A 180 2.87 -16.64 3.36
C PRO A 180 3.78 -17.31 4.40
N ASP A 181 4.31 -16.53 5.34
CA ASP A 181 5.21 -17.08 6.36
C ASP A 181 4.46 -17.83 7.46
N ILE A 182 3.27 -17.37 7.84
CA ILE A 182 2.41 -18.10 8.77
C ILE A 182 1.97 -19.44 8.16
N LEU A 183 1.67 -19.47 6.85
CA LEU A 183 1.30 -20.70 6.14
C LEU A 183 2.44 -21.73 6.12
N LYS A 184 3.71 -21.31 6.05
CA LYS A 184 4.87 -22.21 6.16
C LYS A 184 4.91 -22.96 7.50
N LEU A 185 4.35 -22.39 8.56
CA LEU A 185 4.27 -22.99 9.89
C LEU A 185 3.09 -23.97 10.05
N SER A 186 2.15 -23.98 9.10
CA SER A 186 1.01 -24.89 9.11
C SER A 186 1.41 -26.32 8.75
N CYS A 187 0.71 -27.29 9.33
CA CYS A 187 0.93 -28.72 9.14
C CYS A 187 -0.22 -29.48 8.49
N SER A 188 -1.26 -28.83 8.10
CA SER A 188 -2.46 -29.52 7.61
C SER A 188 -2.66 -29.36 6.10
N ASP A 189 -3.38 -30.33 5.49
CA ASP A 189 -3.90 -30.25 4.11
C ASP A 189 -4.93 -29.10 3.92
N ALA A 190 -5.25 -28.35 4.98
CA ALA A 190 -6.01 -27.11 4.93
C ALA A 190 -5.36 -26.01 4.06
N TYR A 191 -4.12 -26.23 3.63
CA TYR A 191 -3.43 -25.49 2.57
C TYR A 191 -4.27 -25.33 1.30
N LEU A 192 -5.13 -26.31 0.95
CA LEU A 192 -6.02 -26.22 -0.22
C LEU A 192 -7.02 -25.06 -0.12
N ARG A 193 -7.52 -24.78 1.08
CA ARG A 193 -8.47 -23.69 1.31
C ARG A 193 -7.80 -22.33 1.09
N GLU A 194 -6.60 -22.16 1.63
CA GLU A 194 -5.81 -20.96 1.43
C GLU A 194 -5.33 -20.81 -0.01
N ALA A 195 -4.93 -21.90 -0.66
CA ALA A 195 -4.58 -21.89 -2.07
C ALA A 195 -5.77 -21.42 -2.95
N ALA A 196 -6.99 -21.83 -2.64
CA ALA A 196 -8.19 -21.36 -3.34
C ALA A 196 -8.43 -19.86 -3.14
N LEU A 197 -8.28 -19.35 -1.91
CA LEU A 197 -8.39 -17.92 -1.62
C LEU A 197 -7.30 -17.11 -2.34
N LEU A 198 -6.06 -17.60 -2.36
CA LEU A 198 -4.95 -16.97 -3.09
C LEU A 198 -5.20 -16.92 -4.60
N VAL A 199 -5.78 -17.98 -5.19
CA VAL A 199 -6.16 -17.98 -6.61
C VAL A 199 -7.25 -16.94 -6.89
N VAL A 200 -8.28 -16.85 -6.06
CA VAL A 200 -9.34 -15.82 -6.19
C VAL A 200 -8.73 -14.42 -6.08
N SER A 201 -7.84 -14.22 -5.12
CA SER A 201 -7.12 -12.95 -4.92
C SER A 201 -6.29 -12.56 -6.13
N PHE A 202 -5.56 -13.52 -6.68
CA PHE A 202 -4.78 -13.31 -7.90
C PHE A 202 -5.67 -12.95 -9.09
N CYS A 203 -6.80 -13.65 -9.27
CA CYS A 203 -7.75 -13.34 -10.35
C CYS A 203 -8.33 -11.92 -10.22
N LEU A 204 -8.69 -11.49 -9.01
CA LEU A 204 -9.20 -10.13 -8.74
C LEU A 204 -8.12 -9.07 -9.01
N ALA A 205 -6.90 -9.28 -8.49
CA ALA A 205 -5.78 -8.39 -8.73
C ALA A 205 -5.43 -8.29 -10.23
N PHE A 206 -5.44 -9.43 -10.93
CA PHE A 206 -5.21 -9.48 -12.37
C PHE A 206 -6.30 -8.76 -13.16
N ALA A 207 -7.57 -8.91 -12.78
CA ALA A 207 -8.68 -8.18 -13.40
C ALA A 207 -8.51 -6.66 -13.25
N CYS A 208 -8.14 -6.18 -12.06
CA CYS A 208 -7.83 -4.78 -11.84
C CYS A 208 -6.63 -4.31 -12.68
N PHE A 209 -5.56 -5.10 -12.76
CA PHE A 209 -4.40 -4.82 -13.61
C PHE A 209 -4.78 -4.68 -15.10
N VAL A 210 -5.59 -5.61 -15.61
CA VAL A 210 -6.09 -5.55 -16.99
C VAL A 210 -6.93 -4.29 -17.21
N PHE A 211 -7.79 -3.95 -16.25
CA PHE A 211 -8.59 -2.73 -16.31
C PHE A 211 -7.74 -1.46 -16.33
N ILE A 212 -6.74 -1.35 -15.44
CA ILE A 212 -5.81 -0.24 -15.40
C ILE A 212 -5.06 -0.13 -16.75
N SER A 213 -4.51 -1.25 -17.23
CA SER A 213 -3.77 -1.30 -18.50
C SER A 213 -4.63 -0.88 -19.67
N PHE A 214 -5.86 -1.37 -19.75
CA PHE A 214 -6.82 -0.98 -20.79
C PHE A 214 -7.15 0.51 -20.71
N SER A 215 -7.41 1.04 -19.53
CA SER A 215 -7.69 2.46 -19.33
C SER A 215 -6.54 3.33 -19.84
N TYR A 216 -5.30 2.97 -19.52
CA TYR A 216 -4.14 3.73 -19.98
C TYR A 216 -3.85 3.58 -21.47
N VAL A 217 -4.11 2.42 -22.08
CA VAL A 217 -4.02 2.28 -23.56
C VAL A 217 -5.00 3.24 -24.24
N GLN A 218 -6.24 3.37 -23.72
CA GLN A 218 -7.22 4.29 -24.28
C GLN A 218 -6.84 5.77 -24.03
N ILE A 219 -6.32 6.08 -22.86
CA ILE A 219 -5.81 7.42 -22.53
C ILE A 219 -4.68 7.82 -23.49
N PHE A 220 -3.69 6.95 -23.71
CA PHE A 220 -2.58 7.24 -24.63
C PHE A 220 -3.06 7.40 -26.07
N ARG A 221 -4.01 6.56 -26.52
CA ARG A 221 -4.63 6.71 -27.84
C ARG A 221 -5.35 8.04 -28.00
N ALA A 222 -6.07 8.49 -26.96
CA ALA A 222 -6.75 9.77 -26.95
C ALA A 222 -5.76 10.93 -26.96
N MET A 223 -4.71 10.88 -26.14
CA MET A 223 -3.66 11.92 -26.09
C MET A 223 -2.95 12.10 -27.43
N LEU A 224 -2.60 11.01 -28.10
CA LEU A 224 -1.95 11.07 -29.42
C LEU A 224 -2.83 11.71 -30.53
N ARG A 225 -4.15 11.79 -30.31
CA ARG A 225 -5.11 12.42 -31.22
C ARG A 225 -5.42 13.88 -30.86
N MET A 226 -4.91 14.40 -29.76
CA MET A 226 -5.09 15.80 -29.38
C MET A 226 -4.31 16.71 -30.34
N PRO A 227 -4.93 17.78 -30.87
CA PRO A 227 -4.29 18.68 -31.83
C PRO A 227 -3.24 19.60 -31.19
N SER A 228 -3.34 19.84 -29.89
CA SER A 228 -2.48 20.75 -29.14
C SER A 228 -1.40 19.97 -28.35
N GLU A 229 -0.13 20.26 -28.63
CA GLU A 229 0.99 19.70 -27.85
C GLU A 229 0.92 20.11 -26.38
N GLN A 230 0.41 21.29 -26.08
CA GLN A 230 0.27 21.78 -24.71
C GLN A 230 -0.73 20.93 -23.93
N ASP A 231 -1.88 20.59 -24.56
CA ASP A 231 -2.91 19.72 -23.92
C ASP A 231 -2.39 18.29 -23.76
N GLN A 232 -1.64 17.78 -24.75
CA GLN A 232 -0.96 16.48 -24.63
C GLN A 232 -0.02 16.45 -23.43
N ARG A 233 0.86 17.45 -23.28
CA ARG A 233 1.80 17.55 -22.15
C ARG A 233 1.08 17.67 -20.82
N LYS A 234 -0.01 18.45 -20.74
CA LYS A 234 -0.84 18.58 -19.53
C LYS A 234 -1.48 17.25 -19.16
N ALA A 235 -2.11 16.56 -20.11
CA ALA A 235 -2.71 15.25 -19.88
C ALA A 235 -1.66 14.22 -19.45
N PHE A 236 -0.49 14.20 -20.08
CA PHE A 236 0.60 13.30 -19.71
C PHE A 236 1.12 13.57 -18.29
N SER A 237 1.31 14.83 -17.92
CA SER A 237 1.80 15.22 -16.58
C SER A 237 0.85 14.80 -15.46
N THR A 238 -0.46 14.73 -15.71
CA THR A 238 -1.45 14.28 -14.72
C THR A 238 -1.54 12.76 -14.61
N CYS A 239 -1.21 12.03 -15.67
CA CYS A 239 -1.24 10.56 -15.70
C CYS A 239 0.03 9.93 -15.13
N LEU A 240 1.19 10.58 -15.34
CA LEU A 240 2.49 10.02 -15.01
C LEU A 240 2.68 9.67 -13.53
N PRO A 241 2.26 10.51 -12.56
CA PRO A 241 2.33 10.14 -11.14
C PRO A 241 1.59 8.85 -10.83
N HIS A 242 0.36 8.72 -11.30
CA HIS A 242 -0.44 7.53 -11.07
C HIS A 242 0.20 6.28 -11.69
N LEU A 243 0.68 6.37 -12.94
CA LEU A 243 1.41 5.27 -13.58
C LEU A 243 2.67 4.87 -12.81
N ALA A 244 3.41 5.85 -12.29
CA ALA A 244 4.61 5.58 -11.50
C ALA A 244 4.27 4.83 -10.20
N VAL A 245 3.22 5.25 -9.48
CA VAL A 245 2.75 4.59 -8.26
C VAL A 245 2.25 3.18 -8.57
N VAL A 246 1.38 3.01 -9.57
CA VAL A 246 0.87 1.68 -9.97
C VAL A 246 2.02 0.75 -10.37
N SER A 247 2.99 1.25 -11.16
CA SER A 247 4.15 0.46 -11.57
C SER A 247 5.01 0.05 -10.37
N LEU A 248 5.22 0.95 -9.41
CA LEU A 248 5.97 0.67 -8.19
C LEU A 248 5.27 -0.40 -7.36
N THR A 249 3.98 -0.21 -7.06
CA THR A 249 3.19 -1.15 -6.25
C THR A 249 3.12 -2.53 -6.90
N LEU A 250 2.85 -2.60 -8.21
CA LEU A 250 2.78 -3.88 -8.93
C LEU A 250 4.14 -4.57 -9.02
N SER A 251 5.22 -3.85 -9.37
CA SER A 251 6.54 -4.46 -9.52
C SER A 251 7.05 -5.02 -8.19
N THR A 252 6.88 -4.30 -7.09
CA THR A 252 7.29 -4.75 -5.77
C THR A 252 6.46 -5.95 -5.30
N ALA A 253 5.13 -5.94 -5.52
CA ALA A 253 4.26 -7.07 -5.24
C ALA A 253 4.61 -8.31 -6.08
N LEU A 254 4.84 -8.14 -7.41
CA LEU A 254 5.23 -9.25 -8.27
C LEU A 254 6.55 -9.89 -7.83
N VAL A 255 7.55 -9.09 -7.46
CA VAL A 255 8.82 -9.61 -6.93
C VAL A 255 8.58 -10.39 -5.64
N ALA A 256 7.71 -9.87 -4.74
CA ALA A 256 7.41 -10.53 -3.47
C ALA A 256 6.74 -11.90 -3.66
N TYR A 257 5.77 -12.01 -4.57
CA TYR A 257 4.95 -13.22 -4.71
C TYR A 257 5.43 -14.20 -5.78
N LEU A 258 6.19 -13.76 -6.79
CA LEU A 258 6.67 -14.62 -7.88
C LEU A 258 8.12 -15.08 -7.68
N LYS A 259 8.79 -14.66 -6.63
CA LYS A 259 10.15 -15.08 -6.33
C LYS A 259 10.23 -16.61 -6.16
N PRO A 260 11.07 -17.32 -6.96
CA PRO A 260 11.20 -18.77 -6.83
C PRO A 260 11.84 -19.14 -5.49
N PRO A 261 11.40 -20.26 -4.85
CA PRO A 261 12.00 -20.74 -3.61
C PRO A 261 13.51 -21.00 -3.71
N SER A 262 14.01 -21.30 -4.91
CA SER A 262 15.44 -21.58 -5.15
C SER A 262 16.38 -20.40 -4.93
N ILE A 263 15.87 -19.17 -4.99
CA ILE A 263 16.64 -17.94 -4.73
C ILE A 263 16.25 -17.28 -3.41
N SER A 264 15.40 -17.92 -2.60
CA SER A 264 14.98 -17.42 -1.31
C SER A 264 16.14 -17.46 -0.32
N SER A 265 16.42 -16.32 0.28
CA SER A 265 17.32 -16.20 1.44
C SER A 265 16.69 -15.22 2.44
N PRO A 266 16.94 -15.36 3.76
CA PRO A 266 16.35 -14.45 4.75
C PRO A 266 16.62 -12.97 4.46
N SER A 267 17.84 -12.66 3.99
CA SER A 267 18.20 -11.27 3.63
C SER A 267 17.43 -10.76 2.42
N LEU A 268 17.27 -11.59 1.37
CA LEU A 268 16.53 -11.20 0.18
C LEU A 268 15.04 -11.06 0.49
N ASP A 269 14.48 -11.96 1.29
CA ASP A 269 13.08 -11.93 1.69
C ASP A 269 12.77 -10.67 2.49
N MET A 270 13.66 -10.28 3.41
CA MET A 270 13.55 -9.03 4.16
C MET A 270 13.60 -7.80 3.25
N VAL A 271 14.53 -7.74 2.29
CA VAL A 271 14.61 -6.62 1.32
C VAL A 271 13.34 -6.54 0.47
N VAL A 272 12.85 -7.66 -0.02
CA VAL A 272 11.62 -7.71 -0.82
C VAL A 272 10.43 -7.24 0.00
N SER A 273 10.28 -7.70 1.23
CA SER A 273 9.20 -7.28 2.14
C SER A 273 9.26 -5.79 2.46
N PHE A 274 10.47 -5.27 2.69
CA PHE A 274 10.67 -3.82 2.84
C PHE A 274 10.24 -3.04 1.59
N LEU A 275 10.61 -3.52 0.40
CA LEU A 275 10.28 -2.86 -0.86
C LEU A 275 8.77 -2.74 -1.09
N TYR A 276 7.97 -3.75 -0.77
CA TYR A 276 6.53 -3.66 -1.04
C TYR A 276 5.71 -3.10 0.12
N SER A 277 6.16 -3.20 1.38
CA SER A 277 5.41 -2.75 2.54
C SER A 277 5.75 -1.33 3.02
N VAL A 278 6.97 -0.85 2.74
CA VAL A 278 7.48 0.42 3.27
C VAL A 278 7.71 1.45 2.17
N VAL A 279 8.24 1.02 1.02
CA VAL A 279 8.64 1.97 -0.04
C VAL A 279 7.43 2.68 -0.68
N PRO A 280 6.33 2.00 -1.09
CA PRO A 280 5.19 2.70 -1.70
C PRO A 280 4.61 3.78 -0.79
N PRO A 281 4.24 3.53 0.49
CA PRO A 281 3.72 4.57 1.38
C PRO A 281 4.68 5.75 1.61
N ALA A 282 5.99 5.52 1.55
CA ALA A 282 6.98 6.57 1.74
C ALA A 282 7.22 7.41 0.47
N VAL A 283 7.11 6.80 -0.72
CA VAL A 283 7.49 7.43 -1.99
C VAL A 283 6.28 8.03 -2.72
N ASN A 284 5.08 7.49 -2.53
CA ASN A 284 3.85 7.97 -3.15
C ASN A 284 3.65 9.49 -3.00
N PRO A 285 3.81 10.09 -1.80
CA PRO A 285 3.67 11.54 -1.63
C PRO A 285 4.64 12.34 -2.49
N LEU A 286 5.88 11.88 -2.61
CA LEU A 286 6.90 12.53 -3.45
C LEU A 286 6.53 12.48 -4.92
N ILE A 287 6.10 11.32 -5.41
CA ILE A 287 5.72 11.12 -6.82
C ILE A 287 4.58 12.08 -7.19
N TYR A 288 3.53 12.17 -6.37
CA TYR A 288 2.38 13.04 -6.64
C TYR A 288 2.74 14.52 -6.49
N SER A 289 3.50 14.92 -5.48
CA SER A 289 3.87 16.31 -5.25
C SER A 289 4.84 16.85 -6.30
N MET A 290 5.77 16.03 -6.80
CA MET A 290 6.75 16.48 -7.80
C MET A 290 6.13 16.75 -9.17
N ARG A 291 5.11 16.02 -9.58
CA ARG A 291 4.55 16.05 -10.94
C ARG A 291 3.26 16.85 -11.07
N ASN A 292 2.51 17.00 -9.98
CA ASN A 292 1.27 17.77 -9.98
C ASN A 292 1.52 19.22 -9.57
N GLN A 293 1.41 20.16 -10.52
CA GLN A 293 1.72 21.57 -10.27
C GLN A 293 0.74 22.25 -9.31
N GLU A 294 -0.54 21.87 -9.34
CA GLU A 294 -1.57 22.44 -8.45
C GLU A 294 -1.29 21.99 -7.00
N LEU A 295 -1.06 20.70 -6.81
CA LEU A 295 -0.69 20.15 -5.50
C LEU A 295 0.61 20.76 -4.98
N LYS A 296 1.62 20.87 -5.85
CA LYS A 296 2.90 21.50 -5.50
C LYS A 296 2.71 22.95 -5.03
N HIS A 297 1.89 23.73 -5.73
CA HIS A 297 1.58 25.11 -5.35
C HIS A 297 0.88 25.18 -3.99
N ALA A 298 -0.14 24.35 -3.76
CA ALA A 298 -0.84 24.25 -2.48
C ALA A 298 0.09 23.86 -1.32
N LEU A 299 1.00 22.91 -1.54
CA LEU A 299 2.00 22.49 -0.56
C LEU A 299 2.97 23.63 -0.21
N TRP A 300 3.48 24.37 -1.21
CA TRP A 300 4.35 25.52 -0.96
C TRP A 300 3.64 26.61 -0.17
N LYS A 301 2.40 26.90 -0.49
CA LYS A 301 1.55 27.83 0.25
C LYS A 301 1.37 27.40 1.70
N LEU A 302 1.06 26.13 1.93
CA LEU A 302 0.90 25.55 3.28
C LEU A 302 2.20 25.65 4.11
N ILE A 303 3.34 25.27 3.52
CA ILE A 303 4.64 25.36 4.19
C ILE A 303 4.97 26.81 4.52
N GLY A 304 4.71 27.74 3.61
CA GLY A 304 4.88 29.18 3.85
C GLY A 304 4.07 29.69 5.04
N TYR A 305 2.78 29.28 5.16
CA TYR A 305 1.95 29.62 6.33
C TYR A 305 2.50 29.03 7.63
N MET A 306 2.94 27.78 7.63
CA MET A 306 3.51 27.15 8.82
C MET A 306 4.78 27.85 9.29
N LEU A 307 5.65 28.28 8.37
CA LEU A 307 6.87 29.02 8.71
C LEU A 307 6.58 30.42 9.26
N LEU A 308 5.52 31.09 8.77
CA LEU A 308 5.10 32.41 9.29
C LEU A 308 4.45 32.33 10.67
N LEU A 309 3.81 31.22 11.03
CA LEU A 309 3.21 31.02 12.36
C LEU A 309 4.25 30.71 13.44
N HIS A 310 5.48 30.39 13.07
CA HIS A 310 6.59 30.11 13.99
C HIS A 310 7.55 31.31 14.17
N GLN A 311 7.27 32.46 13.53
CA GLN A 311 7.96 33.76 13.76
C GLN A 311 7.11 34.68 14.64
#